data_f4a1a5e027a3bf3e417742176d585c7c
#
_entry.id   f4a1a5e027a3bf3e417742176d585c7c
#
_cell.length_a   1.000
_cell.length_b   1.000
_cell.length_c   1.000
_cell.angle_alpha   90.00
_cell.angle_beta   90.00
_cell.angle_gamma   90.00
#
_symmetry.space_group_name_H-M   'P 1'
#
loop_
_entity.id
_entity.type
_entity.pdbx_description
1 polymer ?
#
loop_
_entity_poly.entity_id
_entity_poly.type
_entity_poly.pdbx_seq_one_letter_code
_entity_poly.pdbx_strand_id
1 'polypeptide(L)'
;MNLKYKLSPQIKCYDAIGESFTPYLMRKDNAHKEFPSVTTNKYGFRNTIDHNGNIIDFDKVFSEKGNNFGIILGSSAVFGTGASNDRNSIPSQLSKITKLPWLNFGCRAYNSTQEMINLSLHLRNRPKDIVVFSGVNNLTLAHLCQQTSEIYNSFFGESEIRSAINSKRYSKDVSLSWMMIQITKMFLMKVGLIHNSRDAEVRKNIADDYNKILECFERDLFSLKAIAQGHESSLTFFMQPLATWLNKTLSSEENQLFEYLDDLNPSFRVLAEFLGDWKENYFSDIENICVKLGIPFFNLNSSTFESSDWLFVDRVHMTDEGYKRSARFIAHSLDL
;
A
#
# COMPACT_ATOMS: atom_id res chain seq x y z
N MET A 1 -1.05 2.12 28.35
CA MET A 1 0.05 1.80 27.41
C MET A 1 -0.59 1.41 26.07
N ASN A 2 -0.19 1.96 24.96
CA ASN A 2 -0.81 1.67 23.66
C ASN A 2 -0.58 0.20 23.27
N LEU A 3 -1.65 -0.59 23.14
CA LEU A 3 -1.60 -2.04 22.90
C LEU A 3 -0.89 -2.37 21.59
N LYS A 4 -1.11 -1.54 20.54
CA LYS A 4 -0.42 -1.64 19.24
C LYS A 4 1.11 -1.67 19.41
N TYR A 5 1.66 -0.79 20.24
CA TYR A 5 3.10 -0.75 20.49
C TYR A 5 3.61 -1.79 21.49
N LYS A 6 2.70 -2.39 22.28
CA LYS A 6 3.07 -3.50 23.17
C LYS A 6 3.24 -4.79 22.39
N LEU A 7 2.31 -5.10 21.49
CA LEU A 7 2.32 -6.32 20.68
C LEU A 7 3.23 -6.16 19.43
N SER A 8 3.24 -4.98 18.80
CA SER A 8 3.99 -4.68 17.60
C SER A 8 4.87 -3.43 17.81
N PRO A 9 5.97 -3.52 18.60
CA PRO A 9 6.79 -2.36 18.97
C PRO A 9 7.46 -1.67 17.77
N GLN A 10 7.73 -2.39 16.70
CA GLN A 10 8.29 -1.88 15.46
C GLN A 10 7.42 -0.80 14.81
N ILE A 11 6.10 -0.82 15.02
CA ILE A 11 5.18 0.16 14.43
C ILE A 11 5.51 1.61 14.84
N LYS A 12 6.11 1.82 16.01
CA LYS A 12 6.61 3.15 16.41
C LYS A 12 7.59 3.75 15.39
N CYS A 13 8.43 2.92 14.79
CA CYS A 13 9.39 3.36 13.78
C CYS A 13 8.67 3.82 12.51
N TYR A 14 7.66 3.07 12.07
CA TYR A 14 6.86 3.43 10.88
C TYR A 14 6.06 4.72 11.10
N ASP A 15 5.49 4.91 12.28
CA ASP A 15 4.78 6.14 12.63
C ASP A 15 5.74 7.37 12.68
N ALA A 16 7.04 7.14 12.87
CA ALA A 16 8.08 8.18 12.98
C ALA A 16 8.78 8.54 11.66
N ILE A 17 8.65 7.74 10.59
CA ILE A 17 9.31 8.00 9.29
C ILE A 17 8.95 9.39 8.77
N GLY A 18 7.67 9.76 8.90
CA GLY A 18 7.12 10.98 8.32
C GLY A 18 7.02 10.89 6.79
N GLU A 19 6.46 11.93 6.20
CA GLU A 19 6.18 12.03 4.77
C GLU A 19 6.41 13.45 4.29
N SER A 20 6.70 13.60 3.00
CA SER A 20 6.84 14.90 2.33
C SER A 20 5.97 14.96 1.08
N PHE A 21 5.56 16.17 0.72
CA PHE A 21 4.94 16.42 -0.57
C PHE A 21 5.94 16.13 -1.68
N THR A 22 5.51 15.36 -2.67
CA THR A 22 6.29 15.05 -3.86
C THR A 22 5.43 15.31 -5.10
N PRO A 23 5.89 16.13 -6.05
CA PRO A 23 5.14 16.41 -7.27
C PRO A 23 4.73 15.11 -7.99
N TYR A 24 3.53 15.11 -8.56
CA TYR A 24 2.87 13.99 -9.26
C TYR A 24 2.45 12.81 -8.37
N LEU A 25 3.20 12.52 -7.31
CA LEU A 25 2.92 11.44 -6.36
C LEU A 25 2.13 11.91 -5.15
N MET A 26 2.00 13.22 -4.94
CA MET A 26 1.34 13.92 -3.84
C MET A 26 2.02 13.71 -2.49
N ARG A 27 2.47 12.51 -2.17
CA ARG A 27 3.16 12.16 -0.93
C ARG A 27 4.23 11.10 -1.19
N LYS A 28 5.25 11.07 -0.38
CA LYS A 28 6.28 10.03 -0.35
C LYS A 28 6.89 9.93 1.05
N ASP A 29 7.31 8.72 1.42
CA ASP A 29 8.05 8.50 2.66
C ASP A 29 9.36 9.28 2.64
N ASN A 30 9.74 9.86 3.79
CA ASN A 30 10.96 10.65 3.88
C ASN A 30 12.20 9.80 3.62
N ALA A 31 13.12 10.34 2.82
CA ALA A 31 14.41 9.74 2.50
C ALA A 31 15.36 9.73 3.71
N HIS A 32 16.40 8.88 3.63
CA HIS A 32 17.49 8.82 4.60
C HIS A 32 17.04 8.67 6.06
N LYS A 33 16.03 7.83 6.30
CA LYS A 33 15.58 7.47 7.64
C LYS A 33 16.29 6.21 8.12
N GLU A 34 16.75 6.24 9.36
CA GLU A 34 17.45 5.14 10.01
C GLU A 34 16.77 4.85 11.36
N PHE A 35 15.85 3.90 11.37
CA PHE A 35 15.21 3.38 12.56
C PHE A 35 15.54 1.90 12.73
N PRO A 36 15.48 1.34 13.94
CA PRO A 36 15.79 -0.07 14.18
C PRO A 36 15.00 -1.06 13.31
N SER A 37 13.76 -0.71 12.96
CA SER A 37 12.84 -1.60 12.23
C SER A 37 12.71 -1.25 10.76
N VAL A 38 13.12 -0.06 10.34
CA VAL A 38 12.95 0.39 8.96
C VAL A 38 13.96 1.47 8.60
N THR A 39 14.60 1.31 7.46
CA THR A 39 15.47 2.34 6.88
C THR A 39 15.02 2.71 5.48
N THR A 40 15.26 3.96 5.06
CA THR A 40 14.90 4.44 3.72
C THR A 40 16.12 4.98 2.97
N ASN A 41 16.15 4.71 1.67
CA ASN A 41 17.22 5.20 0.79
C ASN A 41 16.99 6.68 0.40
N LYS A 42 17.86 7.22 -0.45
CA LYS A 42 17.79 8.62 -0.93
C LYS A 42 16.51 8.95 -1.74
N TYR A 43 15.81 7.94 -2.22
CA TYR A 43 14.54 8.09 -2.94
C TYR A 43 13.32 7.95 -2.04
N GLY A 44 13.48 7.69 -0.74
CA GLY A 44 12.38 7.42 0.19
C GLY A 44 11.80 6.00 0.10
N PHE A 45 12.37 5.11 -0.71
CA PHE A 45 12.02 3.69 -0.68
C PHE A 45 12.68 3.00 0.51
N ARG A 46 12.01 2.00 1.07
CA ARG A 46 12.62 1.15 2.08
C ARG A 46 13.81 0.42 1.51
N ASN A 47 14.90 0.36 2.28
CA ASN A 47 16.06 -0.42 1.89
C ASN A 47 15.72 -1.91 1.80
N THR A 48 16.29 -2.56 0.79
CA THR A 48 16.22 -4.01 0.61
C THR A 48 17.56 -4.62 0.98
N ILE A 49 17.52 -5.77 1.63
CA ILE A 49 18.71 -6.52 2.04
C ILE A 49 18.90 -7.72 1.10
N ASP A 50 20.10 -7.87 0.54
CA ASP A 50 20.45 -9.00 -0.33
C ASP A 50 20.64 -10.31 0.47
N HIS A 51 20.89 -11.41 -0.24
CA HIS A 51 21.12 -12.73 0.37
C HIS A 51 22.39 -12.81 1.22
N ASN A 52 23.37 -11.89 1.03
CA ASN A 52 24.59 -11.78 1.82
C ASN A 52 24.44 -10.87 3.04
N GLY A 53 23.30 -10.18 3.17
CA GLY A 53 23.00 -9.28 4.27
C GLY A 53 23.38 -7.81 4.03
N ASN A 54 23.71 -7.44 2.80
CA ASN A 54 24.06 -6.07 2.41
C ASN A 54 22.83 -5.30 1.92
N ILE A 55 22.84 -3.97 2.09
CA ILE A 55 21.84 -3.09 1.48
C ILE A 55 22.05 -3.07 -0.04
N ILE A 56 20.96 -3.29 -0.79
CA ILE A 56 20.96 -3.19 -2.24
C ILE A 56 20.94 -1.72 -2.63
N ASP A 57 22.01 -1.26 -3.30
CA ASP A 57 22.09 0.09 -3.85
C ASP A 57 21.40 0.15 -5.23
N PHE A 58 20.33 0.94 -5.33
CA PHE A 58 19.56 1.10 -6.56
C PHE A 58 20.39 1.64 -7.72
N ASP A 59 21.27 2.65 -7.47
CA ASP A 59 22.08 3.22 -8.54
C ASP A 59 23.11 2.23 -9.06
N LYS A 60 23.67 1.43 -8.17
CA LYS A 60 24.58 0.34 -8.56
C LYS A 60 23.84 -0.67 -9.45
N VAL A 61 22.67 -1.15 -9.03
CA VAL A 61 21.85 -2.09 -9.81
C VAL A 61 21.49 -1.49 -11.17
N PHE A 62 21.09 -0.22 -11.23
CA PHE A 62 20.75 0.45 -12.48
C PHE A 62 21.97 0.74 -13.38
N SER A 63 23.19 0.81 -12.84
CA SER A 63 24.41 1.02 -13.62
C SER A 63 25.00 -0.28 -14.19
N GLU A 64 24.62 -1.43 -13.65
CA GLU A 64 25.11 -2.74 -14.11
C GLU A 64 24.46 -3.09 -15.46
N LYS A 65 25.26 -3.68 -16.36
CA LYS A 65 24.74 -4.20 -17.64
C LYS A 65 23.99 -5.50 -17.39
N GLY A 66 22.78 -5.59 -17.92
CA GLY A 66 21.94 -6.79 -17.82
C GLY A 66 20.64 -6.54 -17.09
N ASN A 67 19.83 -7.59 -17.01
CA ASN A 67 18.49 -7.59 -16.40
C ASN A 67 18.39 -8.54 -15.18
N ASN A 68 19.50 -8.75 -14.47
CA ASN A 68 19.54 -9.70 -13.36
C ASN A 68 19.02 -9.10 -12.05
N PHE A 69 17.88 -8.43 -12.09
CA PHE A 69 17.19 -7.92 -10.91
C PHE A 69 15.68 -7.89 -11.13
N GLY A 70 14.93 -7.90 -10.05
CA GLY A 70 13.48 -7.73 -10.05
C GLY A 70 13.06 -6.43 -9.38
N ILE A 71 11.86 -5.98 -9.69
CA ILE A 71 11.19 -4.87 -9.02
C ILE A 71 9.88 -5.39 -8.44
N ILE A 72 9.58 -5.02 -7.19
CA ILE A 72 8.26 -5.19 -6.64
C ILE A 72 7.64 -3.82 -6.37
N LEU A 73 6.47 -3.59 -7.00
CA LEU A 73 5.71 -2.36 -7.00
C LEU A 73 4.45 -2.53 -6.17
N GLY A 74 4.08 -1.52 -5.41
CA GLY A 74 2.87 -1.55 -4.59
C GLY A 74 2.84 -0.49 -3.52
N SER A 75 1.98 -0.70 -2.54
CA SER A 75 1.73 0.26 -1.46
C SER A 75 2.52 -0.06 -0.19
N SER A 76 1.91 0.18 0.99
CA SER A 76 2.50 -0.06 2.31
C SER A 76 2.87 -1.52 2.57
N ALA A 77 2.19 -2.48 1.94
CA ALA A 77 2.53 -3.90 2.06
C ALA A 77 3.87 -4.21 1.36
N VAL A 78 4.15 -3.63 0.20
CA VAL A 78 5.46 -3.73 -0.46
C VAL A 78 6.52 -2.94 0.30
N PHE A 79 6.20 -1.73 0.77
CA PHE A 79 7.06 -1.00 1.69
C PHE A 79 7.43 -1.85 2.91
N GLY A 80 6.55 -2.77 3.30
CA GLY A 80 6.76 -3.72 4.38
C GLY A 80 6.40 -3.15 5.75
N THR A 81 5.37 -2.31 5.82
CA THR A 81 4.84 -1.77 7.09
C THR A 81 4.44 -2.90 8.02
N GLY A 82 5.00 -2.93 9.23
CA GLY A 82 4.77 -4.01 10.20
C GLY A 82 5.91 -5.02 10.31
N ALA A 83 6.80 -5.12 9.32
CA ALA A 83 7.98 -5.97 9.44
C ALA A 83 8.93 -5.48 10.54
N SER A 84 9.54 -6.41 11.28
CA SER A 84 10.40 -6.07 12.43
C SER A 84 11.73 -5.44 12.03
N ASN A 85 12.20 -5.65 10.81
CA ASN A 85 13.40 -5.06 10.22
C ASN A 85 13.39 -5.15 8.69
N ASP A 86 14.38 -4.55 8.01
CA ASP A 86 14.44 -4.49 6.54
C ASP A 86 14.57 -5.87 5.87
N ARG A 87 15.20 -6.84 6.54
CA ARG A 87 15.37 -8.21 6.01
C ARG A 87 14.05 -8.96 5.85
N ASN A 88 13.00 -8.54 6.56
CA ASN A 88 11.70 -9.20 6.61
C ASN A 88 10.66 -8.59 5.66
N SER A 89 11.02 -7.56 4.89
CA SER A 89 10.18 -7.06 3.80
C SER A 89 10.10 -8.07 2.63
N ILE A 90 9.02 -8.04 1.84
CA ILE A 90 8.86 -8.95 0.68
C ILE A 90 10.07 -8.88 -0.27
N PRO A 91 10.56 -7.69 -0.70
CA PRO A 91 11.71 -7.64 -1.63
C PRO A 91 12.97 -8.26 -1.04
N SER A 92 13.23 -8.07 0.27
CA SER A 92 14.38 -8.70 0.94
C SER A 92 14.25 -10.21 1.03
N GLN A 93 13.04 -10.71 1.31
CA GLN A 93 12.78 -12.16 1.31
C GLN A 93 12.92 -12.76 -0.10
N LEU A 94 12.43 -12.06 -1.14
CA LEU A 94 12.64 -12.45 -2.53
C LEU A 94 14.13 -12.47 -2.88
N SER A 95 14.89 -11.43 -2.51
CA SER A 95 16.34 -11.39 -2.75
C SER A 95 17.07 -12.55 -2.06
N LYS A 96 16.61 -12.97 -0.88
CA LYS A 96 17.15 -14.12 -0.16
C LYS A 96 16.84 -15.46 -0.86
N ILE A 97 15.61 -15.62 -1.34
CA ILE A 97 15.14 -16.86 -1.99
C ILE A 97 15.80 -17.03 -3.36
N THR A 98 15.77 -15.99 -4.18
CA THR A 98 16.19 -16.03 -5.59
C THR A 98 17.67 -15.76 -5.80
N LYS A 99 18.36 -15.22 -4.79
CA LYS A 99 19.73 -14.69 -4.85
C LYS A 99 19.93 -13.55 -5.87
N LEU A 100 18.83 -12.98 -6.39
CA LEU A 100 18.82 -11.82 -7.25
C LEU A 100 18.48 -10.57 -6.46
N PRO A 101 18.98 -9.38 -6.82
CA PRO A 101 18.52 -8.13 -6.25
C PRO A 101 17.02 -7.91 -6.57
N TRP A 102 16.21 -7.61 -5.55
CA TRP A 102 14.84 -7.16 -5.70
C TRP A 102 14.71 -5.74 -5.16
N LEU A 103 14.31 -4.80 -6.00
CA LEU A 103 14.16 -3.40 -5.62
C LEU A 103 12.76 -3.15 -5.06
N ASN A 104 12.71 -2.49 -3.91
CA ASN A 104 11.46 -2.09 -3.26
C ASN A 104 10.93 -0.78 -3.84
N PHE A 105 9.88 -0.85 -4.65
CA PHE A 105 9.15 0.31 -5.17
C PHE A 105 7.82 0.54 -4.44
N GLY A 106 7.72 0.01 -3.22
CA GLY A 106 6.58 0.25 -2.34
C GLY A 106 6.61 1.64 -1.71
N CYS A 107 5.47 2.30 -1.67
CA CYS A 107 5.27 3.56 -0.97
C CYS A 107 3.95 3.52 -0.20
N ARG A 108 3.95 3.99 1.05
CA ARG A 108 2.77 3.89 1.90
C ARG A 108 1.58 4.66 1.33
N ALA A 109 0.39 4.05 1.39
CA ALA A 109 -0.89 4.58 0.95
C ALA A 109 -0.99 4.95 -0.55
N TYR A 110 -0.17 4.35 -1.42
CA TYR A 110 -0.31 4.53 -2.87
C TYR A 110 -1.48 3.70 -3.41
N ASN A 111 -2.18 4.26 -4.40
CA ASN A 111 -3.10 3.58 -5.30
C ASN A 111 -2.39 3.21 -6.61
N SER A 112 -3.07 2.50 -7.51
CA SER A 112 -2.49 2.03 -8.79
C SER A 112 -1.94 3.16 -9.66
N THR A 113 -2.62 4.32 -9.70
CA THR A 113 -2.15 5.50 -10.46
C THR A 113 -0.82 6.01 -9.91
N GLN A 114 -0.68 6.12 -8.57
CA GLN A 114 0.56 6.54 -7.95
C GLN A 114 1.66 5.49 -8.12
N GLU A 115 1.34 4.21 -8.06
CA GLU A 115 2.27 3.11 -8.32
C GLU A 115 2.82 3.19 -9.76
N MET A 116 1.96 3.39 -10.76
CA MET A 116 2.33 3.55 -12.16
C MET A 116 3.24 4.77 -12.38
N ILE A 117 2.87 5.93 -11.84
CA ILE A 117 3.69 7.15 -11.91
C ILE A 117 5.04 6.93 -11.21
N ASN A 118 5.03 6.29 -10.05
CA ASN A 118 6.24 6.00 -9.28
C ASN A 118 7.23 5.12 -10.06
N LEU A 119 6.73 4.09 -10.76
CA LEU A 119 7.56 3.28 -11.65
C LEU A 119 8.15 4.12 -12.78
N SER A 120 7.32 4.92 -13.46
CA SER A 120 7.74 5.78 -14.58
C SER A 120 8.84 6.79 -14.19
N LEU A 121 8.78 7.33 -12.98
CA LEU A 121 9.76 8.31 -12.49
C LEU A 121 11.11 7.69 -12.11
N HIS A 122 11.14 6.43 -11.67
CA HIS A 122 12.31 5.85 -11.02
C HIS A 122 12.95 4.69 -11.79
N LEU A 123 12.22 4.06 -12.73
CA LEU A 123 12.77 2.98 -13.55
C LEU A 123 13.82 3.51 -14.53
N ARG A 124 15.06 3.00 -14.46
CA ARG A 124 16.19 3.48 -15.25
C ARG A 124 16.92 2.39 -16.02
N ASN A 125 16.53 1.14 -15.85
CA ASN A 125 17.14 -0.01 -16.51
C ASN A 125 16.07 -1.08 -16.75
N ARG A 126 16.43 -2.23 -17.28
CA ARG A 126 15.55 -3.33 -17.66
C ARG A 126 15.53 -4.39 -16.56
N PRO A 127 14.56 -4.40 -15.61
CA PRO A 127 14.41 -5.51 -14.68
C PRO A 127 13.99 -6.77 -15.46
N LYS A 128 14.37 -7.94 -14.97
CA LYS A 128 13.86 -9.21 -15.48
C LYS A 128 12.35 -9.30 -15.22
N ASP A 129 11.97 -9.04 -13.99
CA ASP A 129 10.59 -9.20 -13.51
C ASP A 129 10.10 -7.91 -12.83
N ILE A 130 8.90 -7.48 -13.19
CA ILE A 130 8.13 -6.46 -12.48
C ILE A 130 6.94 -7.14 -11.84
N VAL A 131 6.90 -7.18 -10.52
CA VAL A 131 5.79 -7.70 -9.73
C VAL A 131 4.96 -6.53 -9.22
N VAL A 132 3.67 -6.51 -9.51
CA VAL A 132 2.70 -5.60 -8.91
C VAL A 132 2.01 -6.35 -7.78
N PHE A 133 2.27 -5.94 -6.53
CA PHE A 133 1.64 -6.49 -5.33
C PHE A 133 0.73 -5.43 -4.72
N SER A 134 -0.53 -5.41 -5.15
CA SER A 134 -1.44 -4.28 -4.96
C SER A 134 -2.92 -4.72 -4.92
N GLY A 135 -3.84 -3.76 -5.14
CA GLY A 135 -5.27 -3.96 -5.30
C GLY A 135 -6.13 -3.43 -4.14
N VAL A 136 -5.63 -3.43 -2.89
CA VAL A 136 -6.43 -3.02 -1.72
C VAL A 136 -6.74 -1.52 -1.71
N ASN A 137 -5.75 -0.70 -2.01
CA ASN A 137 -5.86 0.74 -1.77
C ASN A 137 -6.83 1.45 -2.72
N ASN A 138 -7.02 0.98 -3.94
CA ASN A 138 -7.96 1.57 -4.86
C ASN A 138 -9.38 1.56 -4.27
N LEU A 139 -9.80 0.41 -3.75
CA LEU A 139 -11.11 0.24 -3.11
C LEU A 139 -11.18 0.95 -1.74
N THR A 140 -10.13 0.83 -0.92
CA THR A 140 -10.04 1.45 0.40
C THR A 140 -10.09 2.97 0.32
N LEU A 141 -9.30 3.58 -0.56
CA LEU A 141 -9.21 5.04 -0.67
C LEU A 141 -10.47 5.65 -1.28
N ALA A 142 -11.11 4.96 -2.23
CA ALA A 142 -12.42 5.37 -2.74
C ALA A 142 -13.46 5.45 -1.61
N HIS A 143 -13.49 4.43 -0.72
CA HIS A 143 -14.35 4.45 0.46
C HIS A 143 -14.03 5.58 1.43
N LEU A 144 -12.73 5.81 1.73
CA LEU A 144 -12.30 6.83 2.69
C LEU A 144 -12.45 8.26 2.17
N CYS A 145 -12.17 8.50 0.89
CA CYS A 145 -12.15 9.85 0.32
C CYS A 145 -13.51 10.32 -0.19
N GLN A 146 -14.49 9.41 -0.35
CA GLN A 146 -15.88 9.69 -0.77
C GLN A 146 -16.01 10.44 -2.11
N GLN A 147 -14.96 10.48 -2.90
CA GLN A 147 -14.93 11.10 -4.23
C GLN A 147 -14.01 10.29 -5.13
N THR A 148 -14.55 9.77 -6.21
CA THR A 148 -13.77 9.19 -7.30
C THR A 148 -13.84 10.12 -8.51
N SER A 149 -12.70 10.33 -9.15
CA SER A 149 -12.62 11.01 -10.43
C SER A 149 -12.75 9.98 -11.55
N GLU A 150 -13.27 10.38 -12.69
CA GLU A 150 -13.25 9.57 -13.92
C GLU A 150 -11.83 9.42 -14.50
N ILE A 151 -10.88 10.21 -14.01
CA ILE A 151 -9.53 10.31 -14.57
C ILE A 151 -8.48 9.65 -13.68
N TYR A 152 -8.67 9.64 -12.35
CA TYR A 152 -7.69 9.08 -11.40
C TYR A 152 -8.39 8.52 -10.16
N ASN A 153 -7.76 7.55 -9.53
CA ASN A 153 -8.22 7.01 -8.26
C ASN A 153 -7.98 8.00 -7.12
N SER A 154 -8.84 7.95 -6.09
CA SER A 154 -8.65 8.75 -4.88
C SER A 154 -7.30 8.45 -4.23
N PHE A 155 -6.68 9.47 -3.66
CA PHE A 155 -5.40 9.33 -2.96
C PHE A 155 -5.51 9.81 -1.50
N PHE A 156 -4.67 9.30 -0.65
CA PHE A 156 -4.70 9.62 0.78
C PHE A 156 -4.38 11.10 1.03
N GLY A 157 -5.25 11.81 1.77
CA GLY A 157 -5.14 13.25 2.03
C GLY A 157 -5.73 14.13 0.92
N GLU A 158 -6.47 13.58 -0.02
CA GLU A 158 -7.08 14.33 -1.12
C GLU A 158 -8.05 15.40 -0.62
N SER A 159 -8.89 15.08 0.36
CA SER A 159 -9.88 16.00 0.93
C SER A 159 -9.22 17.23 1.56
N GLU A 160 -8.10 17.04 2.25
CA GLU A 160 -7.32 18.09 2.89
C GLU A 160 -6.69 19.02 1.84
N ILE A 161 -6.11 18.45 0.80
CA ILE A 161 -5.49 19.21 -0.30
C ILE A 161 -6.54 20.01 -1.07
N ARG A 162 -7.67 19.39 -1.42
CA ARG A 162 -8.79 20.09 -2.09
C ARG A 162 -9.33 21.22 -1.23
N SER A 163 -9.52 20.97 0.06
CA SER A 163 -9.98 21.98 1.00
C SER A 163 -8.99 23.16 1.10
N ALA A 164 -7.68 22.88 1.17
CA ALA A 164 -6.64 23.90 1.21
C ALA A 164 -6.58 24.74 -0.07
N ILE A 165 -6.75 24.13 -1.25
CA ILE A 165 -6.79 24.84 -2.54
C ILE A 165 -8.05 25.71 -2.64
N ASN A 166 -9.20 25.17 -2.27
CA ASN A 166 -10.47 25.88 -2.34
C ASN A 166 -10.53 27.04 -1.34
N SER A 167 -10.00 26.87 -0.15
CA SER A 167 -9.92 27.95 0.84
C SER A 167 -9.08 29.12 0.37
N LYS A 168 -7.96 28.89 -0.32
CA LYS A 168 -7.13 29.94 -0.92
C LYS A 168 -7.83 30.70 -2.05
N ARG A 169 -8.75 30.09 -2.78
CA ARG A 169 -9.53 30.75 -3.84
C ARG A 169 -10.59 31.71 -3.30
N TYR A 170 -11.10 31.46 -2.10
CA TYR A 170 -12.19 32.26 -1.49
C TYR A 170 -11.69 33.30 -0.48
N SER A 171 -10.40 33.28 -0.11
CA SER A 171 -9.88 34.21 0.90
C SER A 171 -8.86 35.16 0.33
N LYS A 172 -9.31 36.36 0.00
CA LYS A 172 -8.45 37.56 0.15
C LYS A 172 -8.20 37.89 1.64
N ASP A 173 -8.99 37.29 2.55
CA ASP A 173 -8.91 37.49 4.00
C ASP A 173 -9.14 36.18 4.74
N VAL A 174 -8.08 35.36 4.88
CA VAL A 174 -8.14 34.21 5.84
C VAL A 174 -7.93 34.78 7.23
N SER A 175 -9.02 34.93 7.99
CA SER A 175 -8.90 35.34 9.38
C SER A 175 -8.19 34.23 10.18
N LEU A 176 -7.31 34.63 11.10
CA LEU A 176 -6.66 33.75 12.10
C LEU A 176 -7.67 32.80 12.80
N SER A 177 -8.93 33.22 12.94
CA SER A 177 -10.03 32.44 13.51
C SER A 177 -10.35 31.16 12.72
N TRP A 178 -10.31 31.15 11.36
CA TRP A 178 -10.55 29.96 10.57
C TRP A 178 -9.42 28.91 10.71
N MET A 179 -8.16 29.39 10.75
CA MET A 179 -7.00 28.52 10.97
C MET A 179 -7.04 27.88 12.36
N MET A 180 -7.47 28.62 13.38
CA MET A 180 -7.69 28.09 14.72
C MET A 180 -8.82 27.06 14.77
N ILE A 181 -9.92 27.28 14.05
CA ILE A 181 -11.04 26.33 13.95
C ILE A 181 -10.58 25.01 13.29
N GLN A 182 -9.76 25.04 12.25
CA GLN A 182 -9.24 23.83 11.61
C GLN A 182 -8.25 23.07 12.52
N ILE A 183 -7.36 23.80 13.21
CA ILE A 183 -6.44 23.21 14.18
C ILE A 183 -7.22 22.58 15.35
N THR A 184 -8.25 23.27 15.85
CA THR A 184 -9.12 22.75 16.93
C THR A 184 -9.92 21.54 16.46
N LYS A 185 -10.42 21.54 15.21
CA LYS A 185 -11.12 20.41 14.61
C LYS A 185 -10.20 19.19 14.42
N MET A 186 -8.98 19.40 13.93
CA MET A 186 -7.95 18.35 13.84
C MET A 186 -7.57 17.79 15.23
N PHE A 187 -7.45 18.67 16.22
CA PHE A 187 -7.17 18.25 17.61
C PHE A 187 -8.33 17.45 18.21
N LEU A 188 -9.57 17.90 18.02
CA LEU A 188 -10.78 17.22 18.52
C LEU A 188 -11.03 15.87 17.80
N MET A 189 -10.71 15.74 16.50
CA MET A 189 -10.69 14.46 15.79
C MET A 189 -9.60 13.52 16.33
N LYS A 190 -8.42 14.06 16.61
CA LYS A 190 -7.28 13.29 17.15
C LYS A 190 -7.52 12.78 18.59
N VAL A 191 -8.39 13.44 19.35
CA VAL A 191 -8.77 13.09 20.71
C VAL A 191 -10.10 12.32 20.77
N GLY A 192 -10.72 12.00 19.63
CA GLY A 192 -11.96 11.21 19.54
C GLY A 192 -13.24 11.92 20.04
N LEU A 193 -13.22 13.25 20.19
CA LEU A 193 -14.33 14.04 20.73
C LEU A 193 -15.36 14.50 19.66
N ILE A 194 -15.06 14.33 18.37
CA ILE A 194 -16.02 14.60 17.29
C ILE A 194 -16.14 13.35 16.42
N HIS A 195 -17.30 12.73 16.44
CA HIS A 195 -17.70 11.67 15.52
C HIS A 195 -18.25 12.30 14.24
N ASN A 196 -17.80 11.80 13.10
CA ASN A 196 -18.33 12.21 11.80
C ASN A 196 -19.63 11.44 11.54
N SER A 197 -20.77 12.11 11.53
CA SER A 197 -22.10 11.53 11.24
C SER A 197 -22.31 11.14 9.76
N ARG A 198 -21.24 10.87 9.01
CA ARG A 198 -21.24 10.63 7.56
C ARG A 198 -21.36 9.15 7.14
N ASP A 199 -21.35 8.22 8.09
CA ASP A 199 -21.17 6.79 7.81
C ASP A 199 -22.34 6.12 7.03
N ALA A 200 -23.56 6.67 7.11
CA ALA A 200 -24.72 6.13 6.38
C ALA A 200 -24.83 6.62 4.93
N GLU A 201 -24.33 7.82 4.63
CA GLU A 201 -24.30 8.40 3.27
C GLU A 201 -23.20 7.78 2.41
N VAL A 202 -22.14 7.27 3.05
CA VAL A 202 -20.96 6.67 2.42
C VAL A 202 -21.29 5.40 1.64
N ARG A 203 -22.17 4.55 2.14
CA ARG A 203 -22.56 3.28 1.49
C ARG A 203 -23.27 3.47 0.14
N LYS A 204 -23.89 4.61 -0.10
CA LYS A 204 -24.69 4.87 -1.29
C LYS A 204 -23.85 5.26 -2.52
N ASN A 205 -22.70 5.90 -2.30
CA ASN A 205 -21.90 6.50 -3.38
C ASN A 205 -20.89 5.54 -4.01
N ILE A 206 -20.46 4.49 -3.31
CA ILE A 206 -19.39 3.61 -3.83
C ILE A 206 -19.86 2.69 -4.94
N ALA A 207 -21.13 2.22 -4.91
CA ALA A 207 -21.68 1.42 -5.99
C ALA A 207 -21.67 2.18 -7.33
N ASP A 208 -21.95 3.49 -7.29
CA ASP A 208 -21.94 4.36 -8.47
C ASP A 208 -20.50 4.64 -8.96
N ASP A 209 -19.54 4.61 -8.06
CA ASP A 209 -18.12 4.89 -8.36
C ASP A 209 -17.28 3.62 -8.61
N TYR A 210 -17.83 2.45 -8.36
CA TYR A 210 -17.09 1.17 -8.47
C TYR A 210 -16.57 0.95 -9.89
N ASN A 211 -17.37 1.19 -10.91
CA ASN A 211 -16.94 1.06 -12.31
C ASN A 211 -15.79 2.02 -12.63
N LYS A 212 -15.83 3.25 -12.12
CA LYS A 212 -14.73 4.22 -12.31
C LYS A 212 -13.44 3.76 -11.65
N ILE A 213 -13.53 3.10 -10.48
CA ILE A 213 -12.37 2.50 -9.82
C ILE A 213 -11.74 1.44 -10.72
N LEU A 214 -12.56 0.57 -11.32
CA LEU A 214 -12.10 -0.49 -12.22
C LEU A 214 -11.52 0.09 -13.52
N GLU A 215 -12.16 1.09 -14.13
CA GLU A 215 -11.67 1.77 -15.32
C GLU A 215 -10.31 2.42 -15.09
N CYS A 216 -10.14 3.13 -13.98
CA CYS A 216 -8.84 3.69 -13.60
C CYS A 216 -7.80 2.59 -13.37
N PHE A 217 -8.19 1.49 -12.71
CA PHE A 217 -7.29 0.37 -12.43
C PHE A 217 -6.85 -0.32 -13.74
N GLU A 218 -7.78 -0.57 -14.66
CA GLU A 218 -7.48 -1.13 -15.99
C GLU A 218 -6.51 -0.26 -16.77
N ARG A 219 -6.76 1.05 -16.82
CA ARG A 219 -5.88 2.03 -17.47
C ARG A 219 -4.46 1.98 -16.88
N ASP A 220 -4.36 1.95 -15.54
CA ASP A 220 -3.08 1.97 -14.85
C ASP A 220 -2.30 0.67 -15.10
N LEU A 221 -2.96 -0.49 -15.10
CA LEU A 221 -2.36 -1.78 -15.45
C LEU A 221 -1.94 -1.84 -16.93
N PHE A 222 -2.76 -1.30 -17.84
CA PHE A 222 -2.39 -1.16 -19.24
C PHE A 222 -1.11 -0.34 -19.42
N SER A 223 -1.01 0.78 -18.70
CA SER A 223 0.18 1.64 -18.72
C SER A 223 1.40 0.94 -18.14
N LEU A 224 1.25 0.24 -17.03
CA LEU A 224 2.32 -0.58 -16.43
C LEU A 224 2.80 -1.67 -17.38
N LYS A 225 1.87 -2.33 -18.09
CA LYS A 225 2.23 -3.33 -19.12
C LYS A 225 3.02 -2.71 -20.26
N ALA A 226 2.61 -1.54 -20.75
CA ALA A 226 3.34 -0.84 -21.82
C ALA A 226 4.77 -0.46 -21.36
N ILE A 227 4.94 0.01 -20.13
CA ILE A 227 6.25 0.30 -19.54
C ILE A 227 7.09 -0.97 -19.46
N ALA A 228 6.54 -2.06 -18.93
CA ALA A 228 7.24 -3.34 -18.81
C ALA A 228 7.70 -3.85 -20.19
N GLN A 229 6.82 -3.83 -21.18
CA GLN A 229 7.15 -4.21 -22.55
C GLN A 229 8.26 -3.34 -23.17
N GLY A 230 8.21 -2.02 -22.96
CA GLY A 230 9.25 -1.09 -23.42
C GLY A 230 10.62 -1.36 -22.77
N HIS A 231 10.64 -1.98 -21.62
CA HIS A 231 11.85 -2.42 -20.89
C HIS A 231 12.18 -3.91 -21.09
N GLU A 232 11.45 -4.64 -21.94
CA GLU A 232 11.64 -6.07 -22.18
C GLU A 232 11.54 -6.90 -20.87
N SER A 233 10.67 -6.45 -19.95
CA SER A 233 10.46 -7.04 -18.63
C SER A 233 9.17 -7.85 -18.59
N SER A 234 9.12 -8.93 -17.82
CA SER A 234 7.84 -9.55 -17.47
C SER A 234 7.03 -8.64 -16.54
N LEU A 235 5.71 -8.73 -16.58
CA LEU A 235 4.82 -8.08 -15.63
C LEU A 235 3.84 -9.11 -15.09
N THR A 236 3.75 -9.24 -13.78
CA THR A 236 2.82 -10.14 -13.09
C THR A 236 2.11 -9.39 -11.97
N PHE A 237 0.80 -9.59 -11.86
CA PHE A 237 -0.02 -8.99 -10.81
C PHE A 237 -0.33 -10.00 -9.72
N PHE A 238 -0.12 -9.58 -8.47
CA PHE A 238 -0.45 -10.32 -7.27
C PHE A 238 -1.43 -9.50 -6.42
N MET A 239 -2.65 -10.02 -6.24
CA MET A 239 -3.61 -9.44 -5.31
C MET A 239 -3.09 -9.63 -3.89
N GLN A 240 -2.77 -8.51 -3.19
CA GLN A 240 -2.24 -8.59 -1.84
C GLN A 240 -3.26 -9.18 -0.87
N PRO A 241 -2.81 -9.91 0.17
CA PRO A 241 -3.73 -10.44 1.18
C PRO A 241 -4.20 -9.32 2.11
N LEU A 242 -5.45 -9.43 2.54
CA LEU A 242 -6.09 -8.59 3.53
C LEU A 242 -6.72 -9.47 4.59
N ALA A 243 -6.53 -9.17 5.87
CA ALA A 243 -7.04 -10.02 6.95
C ALA A 243 -8.55 -10.29 6.86
N THR A 244 -9.34 -9.32 6.37
CA THR A 244 -10.79 -9.45 6.18
C THR A 244 -11.19 -10.22 4.93
N TRP A 245 -10.25 -10.46 4.00
CA TRP A 245 -10.50 -11.23 2.78
C TRP A 245 -10.16 -12.71 2.93
N LEU A 246 -9.34 -13.03 3.94
CA LEU A 246 -8.91 -14.39 4.21
C LEU A 246 -9.98 -15.16 4.97
N ASN A 247 -10.09 -16.46 4.67
CA ASN A 247 -10.87 -17.39 5.46
C ASN A 247 -9.97 -18.08 6.50
N LYS A 248 -9.46 -17.28 7.48
CA LYS A 248 -8.57 -17.77 8.54
C LYS A 248 -9.16 -17.53 9.92
N THR A 249 -8.85 -18.40 10.86
CA THR A 249 -9.04 -18.14 12.29
C THR A 249 -8.01 -17.11 12.73
N LEU A 250 -8.46 -15.98 13.29
CA LEU A 250 -7.56 -14.97 13.82
C LEU A 250 -6.78 -15.53 15.03
N SER A 251 -5.50 -15.20 15.13
CA SER A 251 -4.71 -15.49 16.33
C SER A 251 -5.18 -14.62 17.53
N SER A 252 -4.72 -14.95 18.72
CA SER A 252 -5.00 -14.15 19.91
C SER A 252 -4.53 -12.71 19.78
N GLU A 253 -3.35 -12.52 19.16
CA GLU A 253 -2.74 -11.20 18.93
C GLU A 253 -3.53 -10.40 17.90
N GLU A 254 -3.96 -11.03 16.80
CA GLU A 254 -4.78 -10.40 15.76
C GLU A 254 -6.13 -9.94 16.34
N ASN A 255 -6.80 -10.79 17.11
CA ASN A 255 -8.05 -10.44 17.75
C ASN A 255 -7.88 -9.21 18.67
N GLN A 256 -6.88 -9.23 19.56
CA GLN A 256 -6.62 -8.12 20.48
C GLN A 256 -6.27 -6.82 19.73
N LEU A 257 -5.46 -6.90 18.65
CA LEU A 257 -5.07 -5.72 17.87
C LEU A 257 -6.24 -5.14 17.09
N PHE A 258 -7.06 -5.98 16.46
CA PHE A 258 -8.18 -5.52 15.65
C PHE A 258 -9.28 -4.90 16.52
N GLU A 259 -9.65 -5.53 17.64
CA GLU A 259 -10.57 -4.95 18.61
C GLU A 259 -10.06 -3.60 19.13
N TYR A 260 -8.79 -3.54 19.54
CA TYR A 260 -8.18 -2.29 20.03
C TYR A 260 -8.19 -1.16 18.97
N LEU A 261 -7.91 -1.48 17.70
CA LEU A 261 -7.91 -0.49 16.62
C LEU A 261 -9.33 -0.04 16.26
N ASP A 262 -10.31 -0.95 16.29
CA ASP A 262 -11.73 -0.65 16.08
C ASP A 262 -12.29 0.24 17.20
N ASP A 263 -11.85 0.03 18.45
CA ASP A 263 -12.22 0.88 19.57
C ASP A 263 -11.62 2.29 19.48
N LEU A 264 -10.38 2.39 18.94
CA LEU A 264 -9.75 3.69 18.70
C LEU A 264 -10.41 4.46 17.55
N ASN A 265 -10.87 3.75 16.55
CA ASN A 265 -11.54 4.33 15.38
C ASN A 265 -12.58 3.35 14.81
N PRO A 266 -13.87 3.51 15.18
CA PRO A 266 -14.95 2.64 14.71
C PRO A 266 -15.09 2.57 13.18
N SER A 267 -14.59 3.58 12.43
CA SER A 267 -14.59 3.57 10.95
C SER A 267 -13.77 2.40 10.38
N PHE A 268 -12.81 1.85 11.13
CA PHE A 268 -12.03 0.69 10.68
C PHE A 268 -12.88 -0.57 10.59
N ARG A 269 -13.84 -0.75 11.49
CA ARG A 269 -14.80 -1.87 11.41
C ARG A 269 -15.71 -1.72 10.20
N VAL A 270 -16.27 -0.52 9.99
CA VAL A 270 -17.14 -0.23 8.83
C VAL A 270 -16.40 -0.45 7.51
N LEU A 271 -15.14 0.01 7.42
CA LEU A 271 -14.30 -0.24 6.25
C LEU A 271 -14.02 -1.75 6.05
N ALA A 272 -13.75 -2.48 7.12
CA ALA A 272 -13.49 -3.92 7.04
C ALA A 272 -14.71 -4.71 6.56
N GLU A 273 -15.90 -4.39 7.07
CA GLU A 273 -17.17 -4.96 6.62
C GLU A 273 -17.40 -4.66 5.13
N PHE A 274 -17.25 -3.40 4.73
CA PHE A 274 -17.35 -2.99 3.33
C PHE A 274 -16.40 -3.77 2.42
N LEU A 275 -15.12 -3.85 2.77
CA LEU A 275 -14.13 -4.60 1.97
C LEU A 275 -14.47 -6.10 1.93
N GLY A 276 -15.00 -6.66 3.00
CA GLY A 276 -15.48 -8.05 3.04
C GLY A 276 -16.64 -8.31 2.10
N ASP A 277 -17.62 -7.41 2.06
CA ASP A 277 -18.82 -7.54 1.23
C ASP A 277 -18.48 -7.48 -0.28
N TRP A 278 -17.47 -6.72 -0.66
CA TRP A 278 -17.08 -6.53 -2.06
C TRP A 278 -16.05 -7.52 -2.60
N LYS A 279 -15.44 -8.34 -1.76
CA LYS A 279 -14.24 -9.12 -2.09
C LYS A 279 -14.39 -10.02 -3.32
N GLU A 280 -15.46 -10.79 -3.43
CA GLU A 280 -15.63 -11.78 -4.51
C GLU A 280 -15.80 -11.11 -5.88
N ASN A 281 -16.65 -10.07 -5.95
CA ASN A 281 -16.83 -9.28 -7.17
C ASN A 281 -15.52 -8.60 -7.56
N TYR A 282 -14.84 -8.00 -6.58
CA TYR A 282 -13.59 -7.28 -6.82
C TYR A 282 -12.48 -8.19 -7.31
N PHE A 283 -12.33 -9.39 -6.74
CA PHE A 283 -11.33 -10.36 -7.20
C PHE A 283 -11.60 -10.79 -8.65
N SER A 284 -12.85 -11.13 -8.97
CA SER A 284 -13.27 -11.52 -10.31
C SER A 284 -13.03 -10.40 -11.33
N ASP A 285 -13.38 -9.16 -10.99
CA ASP A 285 -13.22 -8.01 -11.89
C ASP A 285 -11.74 -7.68 -12.15
N ILE A 286 -10.88 -7.71 -11.10
CA ILE A 286 -9.44 -7.50 -11.28
C ILE A 286 -8.80 -8.64 -12.09
N GLU A 287 -9.19 -9.90 -11.85
CA GLU A 287 -8.75 -11.03 -12.65
C GLU A 287 -9.15 -10.87 -14.13
N ASN A 288 -10.40 -10.50 -14.41
CA ASN A 288 -10.89 -10.24 -15.77
C ASN A 288 -10.11 -9.11 -16.45
N ILE A 289 -9.78 -8.03 -15.74
CA ILE A 289 -8.91 -6.96 -16.26
C ILE A 289 -7.53 -7.50 -16.59
N CYS A 290 -6.92 -8.29 -15.72
CA CYS A 290 -5.62 -8.89 -15.96
C CYS A 290 -5.65 -9.84 -17.17
N VAL A 291 -6.66 -10.71 -17.28
CA VAL A 291 -6.86 -11.60 -18.44
C VAL A 291 -7.01 -10.79 -19.73
N LYS A 292 -7.87 -9.78 -19.75
CA LYS A 292 -8.07 -8.87 -20.89
C LYS A 292 -6.76 -8.23 -21.35
N LEU A 293 -5.93 -7.85 -20.40
CA LEU A 293 -4.63 -7.22 -20.65
C LEU A 293 -3.51 -8.25 -20.93
N GLY A 294 -3.76 -9.57 -20.75
CA GLY A 294 -2.74 -10.60 -20.84
C GLY A 294 -1.63 -10.41 -19.79
N ILE A 295 -1.99 -10.10 -18.56
CA ILE A 295 -1.13 -10.01 -17.39
C ILE A 295 -1.40 -11.24 -16.51
N PRO A 296 -0.40 -12.08 -16.19
CA PRO A 296 -0.60 -13.17 -15.21
C PRO A 296 -1.12 -12.62 -13.88
N PHE A 297 -2.16 -13.26 -13.34
CA PHE A 297 -2.83 -12.87 -12.10
C PHE A 297 -2.74 -13.98 -11.07
N PHE A 298 -2.41 -13.62 -9.83
CA PHE A 298 -2.40 -14.51 -8.68
C PHE A 298 -3.08 -13.84 -7.48
N ASN A 299 -4.00 -14.56 -6.83
CA ASN A 299 -4.69 -14.06 -5.66
C ASN A 299 -4.13 -14.71 -4.38
N LEU A 300 -3.47 -13.91 -3.52
CA LEU A 300 -2.91 -14.41 -2.26
C LEU A 300 -3.99 -14.61 -1.18
N ASN A 301 -5.22 -14.24 -1.44
CA ASN A 301 -6.32 -14.42 -0.49
C ASN A 301 -6.93 -15.84 -0.50
N SER A 302 -6.37 -16.73 -1.30
CA SER A 302 -6.68 -18.16 -1.29
C SER A 302 -5.93 -18.90 -0.17
N SER A 303 -5.92 -20.22 -0.18
CA SER A 303 -5.43 -21.15 0.87
C SER A 303 -4.04 -20.88 1.48
N THR A 304 -3.20 -20.06 0.84
CA THR A 304 -1.81 -19.78 1.28
C THR A 304 -1.72 -19.20 2.70
N PHE A 305 -2.75 -18.52 3.17
CA PHE A 305 -2.82 -17.87 4.48
C PHE A 305 -3.80 -18.54 5.44
N GLU A 306 -4.35 -19.72 5.11
CA GLU A 306 -5.21 -20.50 5.99
C GLU A 306 -4.36 -21.07 7.13
N SER A 307 -4.29 -20.37 8.23
CA SER A 307 -3.65 -20.84 9.47
C SER A 307 -4.13 -20.01 10.64
N SER A 308 -3.92 -20.51 11.87
CA SER A 308 -4.15 -19.77 13.12
C SER A 308 -2.92 -18.94 13.54
N ASP A 309 -1.88 -18.89 12.73
CA ASP A 309 -0.67 -18.11 13.04
C ASP A 309 -0.95 -16.60 13.04
N TRP A 310 -0.16 -15.87 13.80
CA TRP A 310 -0.20 -14.41 13.78
C TRP A 310 0.45 -13.86 12.51
N LEU A 311 -0.36 -13.46 11.53
CA LEU A 311 0.09 -13.02 10.21
C LEU A 311 -0.07 -11.52 9.98
N PHE A 312 -0.90 -10.82 10.77
CA PHE A 312 -1.22 -9.41 10.57
C PHE A 312 -1.04 -8.58 11.84
N VAL A 313 -0.41 -7.40 11.72
CA VAL A 313 -0.27 -6.40 12.81
C VAL A 313 -1.44 -5.43 12.87
N ASP A 314 -2.21 -5.35 11.81
CA ASP A 314 -3.52 -4.71 11.67
C ASP A 314 -4.25 -5.40 10.50
N ARG A 315 -5.44 -4.92 10.10
CA ARG A 315 -6.24 -5.59 9.05
C ARG A 315 -5.59 -5.61 7.67
N VAL A 316 -4.51 -4.84 7.44
CA VAL A 316 -3.85 -4.65 6.13
C VAL A 316 -2.39 -5.09 6.14
N HIS A 317 -1.65 -4.78 7.21
CA HIS A 317 -0.21 -4.94 7.26
C HIS A 317 0.19 -6.25 7.95
N MET A 318 1.20 -6.89 7.41
CA MET A 318 1.60 -8.21 7.84
C MET A 318 2.72 -8.19 8.89
N THR A 319 2.83 -9.29 9.63
CA THR A 319 4.01 -9.65 10.43
C THR A 319 5.13 -10.16 9.52
N ASP A 320 6.30 -10.43 10.10
CA ASP A 320 7.42 -11.06 9.39
C ASP A 320 7.03 -12.38 8.74
N GLU A 321 6.22 -13.21 9.41
CA GLU A 321 5.76 -14.48 8.86
C GLU A 321 4.78 -14.27 7.69
N GLY A 322 3.87 -13.28 7.78
CA GLY A 322 2.99 -12.93 6.69
C GLY A 322 3.77 -12.48 5.44
N TYR A 323 4.76 -11.62 5.60
CA TYR A 323 5.64 -11.17 4.51
C TYR A 323 6.47 -12.30 3.92
N LYS A 324 6.99 -13.20 4.74
CA LYS A 324 7.74 -14.38 4.30
C LYS A 324 6.88 -15.33 3.48
N ARG A 325 5.62 -15.58 3.88
CA ARG A 325 4.67 -16.39 3.10
C ARG A 325 4.36 -15.74 1.75
N SER A 326 4.11 -14.43 1.74
CA SER A 326 3.91 -13.68 0.50
C SER A 326 5.09 -13.81 -0.46
N ALA A 327 6.33 -13.63 0.04
CA ALA A 327 7.52 -13.75 -0.78
C ALA A 327 7.71 -15.18 -1.34
N ARG A 328 7.45 -16.22 -0.55
CA ARG A 328 7.51 -17.62 -1.01
C ARG A 328 6.48 -17.92 -2.09
N PHE A 329 5.25 -17.41 -1.89
CA PHE A 329 4.20 -17.57 -2.89
C PHE A 329 4.58 -16.89 -4.21
N ILE A 330 5.07 -15.64 -4.15
CA ILE A 330 5.51 -14.90 -5.33
C ILE A 330 6.65 -15.66 -6.05
N ALA A 331 7.69 -16.08 -5.31
CA ALA A 331 8.81 -16.81 -5.90
C ALA A 331 8.36 -18.11 -6.58
N HIS A 332 7.48 -18.89 -5.91
CA HIS A 332 6.93 -20.14 -6.48
C HIS A 332 6.09 -19.86 -7.74
N SER A 333 5.25 -18.84 -7.73
CA SER A 333 4.38 -18.49 -8.88
C SER A 333 5.17 -17.96 -10.10
N LEU A 334 6.40 -17.50 -9.90
CA LEU A 334 7.30 -17.03 -10.95
C LEU A 334 8.36 -18.07 -11.34
N ASP A 335 8.30 -19.28 -10.80
CA ASP A 335 9.30 -20.34 -11.02
C ASP A 335 10.74 -19.90 -10.68
N LEU A 336 10.93 -19.18 -9.56
CA LEU A 336 12.20 -18.59 -9.10
C LEU A 336 12.81 -19.32 -7.90
#